data_3e5a1839168c7df5a63aa27b7b73c08c
#
_entry.id   3e5a1839168c7df5a63aa27b7b73c08c
#
_cell.length_a   1.000
_cell.length_b   1.000
_cell.length_c   1.000
_cell.angle_alpha   90.00
_cell.angle_beta   90.00
_cell.angle_gamma   90.00
#
_symmetry.space_group_name_H-M   'P 1'
#
loop_
_entity.id
_entity.type
_entity.pdbx_description
1 polymer ?
#
loop_
_entity_poly.entity_id
_entity_poly.type
_entity_poly.pdbx_seq_one_letter_code
_entity_poly.pdbx_strand_id
1 'polypeptide(L)'
;MSIHQKSKSLHSTHNNLANPAIQLEVLNQPSASVLRSFASRLEGPLKPLRPTVLQMNIGKLCNQSCAHCHVDAGPDRKDEQMSRETMEACLDFAVKYQIPAIDITGGAPEMNEHFRWLVTTAVQRGLKVMHRCNLTILVSHERFRDLPAFFAANKVHIISSLPYFSKTRTDHQRGDGVFEDSIAALHLLNEQGYGRGNADQTLDLVYNPSGAFLPGSQSALETEFKRQLKRRFDVDFDHLFVITNLPIARFLDYLISSGNYLSYMEELGRTFNSATIDGLMCRYTLSVGWTGRVYDCDFNQMLDLTSDVTDPYIQNLDMETLMARHIVVNQHCYGCTAGAGSSCGGEIA
;
A
#
# COMPACT_ATOMS: atom_id res chain seq x y z
N MET A 1 5.85 19.90 28.58
CA MET A 1 6.30 18.97 27.52
C MET A 1 5.12 18.10 27.17
N SER A 2 4.45 18.37 26.07
CA SER A 2 3.36 17.52 25.58
C SER A 2 4.02 16.24 25.05
N ILE A 3 3.79 15.14 25.76
CA ILE A 3 4.15 13.80 25.27
C ILE A 3 3.13 13.50 24.18
N HIS A 4 3.46 13.82 22.93
CA HIS A 4 2.65 13.38 21.79
C HIS A 4 2.66 11.86 21.81
N GLN A 5 1.49 11.30 22.10
CA GLN A 5 1.30 9.86 22.20
C GLN A 5 1.54 9.28 20.80
N LYS A 6 2.68 8.62 20.60
CA LYS A 6 2.93 7.86 19.36
C LYS A 6 1.77 6.90 19.19
N SER A 7 1.09 6.93 18.04
CA SER A 7 0.09 5.89 17.72
C SER A 7 0.79 4.53 17.84
N LYS A 8 0.03 3.53 18.29
CA LYS A 8 0.55 2.17 18.47
C LYS A 8 -0.14 1.26 17.46
N SER A 9 0.45 0.09 17.18
CA SER A 9 -0.25 -0.93 16.41
C SER A 9 -1.50 -1.42 17.16
N LEU A 10 -2.51 -1.88 16.43
CA LEU A 10 -3.68 -2.51 17.04
C LEU A 10 -3.27 -3.73 17.88
N HIS A 11 -2.27 -4.46 17.39
CA HIS A 11 -1.71 -5.61 18.10
C HIS A 11 -1.12 -5.20 19.47
N SER A 12 -0.28 -4.15 19.54
CA SER A 12 0.37 -3.74 20.80
C SER A 12 -0.61 -3.14 21.80
N THR A 13 -1.77 -2.68 21.38
CA THR A 13 -2.83 -2.16 22.23
C THR A 13 -3.88 -3.20 22.58
N HIS A 14 -3.72 -4.45 22.13
CA HIS A 14 -4.72 -5.51 22.30
C HIS A 14 -6.11 -5.10 21.77
N ASN A 15 -6.15 -4.27 20.73
CA ASN A 15 -7.39 -3.87 20.08
C ASN A 15 -8.00 -5.07 19.34
N ASN A 16 -9.30 -5.30 19.51
CA ASN A 16 -10.00 -6.42 18.88
C ASN A 16 -9.89 -6.40 17.35
N LEU A 17 -9.78 -5.21 16.74
CA LEU A 17 -9.59 -5.06 15.28
C LEU A 17 -8.21 -5.51 14.80
N ALA A 18 -7.28 -5.90 15.69
CA ALA A 18 -6.08 -6.63 15.27
C ALA A 18 -6.40 -8.00 14.66
N ASN A 19 -7.60 -8.55 14.97
CA ASN A 19 -8.09 -9.79 14.38
C ASN A 19 -8.88 -9.50 13.07
N PRO A 20 -8.44 -10.02 11.90
CA PRO A 20 -9.12 -9.84 10.62
C PRO A 20 -10.59 -10.29 10.63
N ALA A 21 -10.94 -11.36 11.34
CA ALA A 21 -12.31 -11.86 11.43
C ALA A 21 -13.26 -10.82 12.06
N ILE A 22 -12.81 -10.11 13.09
CA ILE A 22 -13.60 -9.05 13.73
C ILE A 22 -13.78 -7.86 12.78
N GLN A 23 -12.75 -7.50 12.00
CA GLN A 23 -12.90 -6.47 10.96
C GLN A 23 -13.96 -6.88 9.93
N LEU A 24 -13.96 -8.14 9.49
CA LEU A 24 -14.97 -8.67 8.56
C LEU A 24 -16.38 -8.68 9.17
N GLU A 25 -16.52 -9.01 10.46
CA GLU A 25 -17.80 -8.90 11.16
C GLU A 25 -18.32 -7.46 11.15
N VAL A 26 -17.48 -6.47 11.43
CA VAL A 26 -17.86 -5.05 11.38
C VAL A 26 -18.25 -4.63 9.97
N LEU A 27 -17.46 -4.99 8.97
CA LEU A 27 -17.72 -4.65 7.56
C LEU A 27 -19.03 -5.25 7.02
N ASN A 28 -19.43 -6.42 7.51
CA ASN A 28 -20.59 -7.17 7.04
C ASN A 28 -21.82 -7.04 7.99
N GLN A 29 -21.78 -6.19 9.03
CA GLN A 29 -22.91 -6.02 9.92
C GLN A 29 -24.16 -5.49 9.21
N PRO A 30 -25.39 -5.93 9.61
CA PRO A 30 -26.65 -5.48 9.03
C PRO A 30 -26.91 -3.97 9.14
N SER A 31 -26.32 -3.27 10.11
CA SER A 31 -26.40 -1.80 10.24
C SER A 31 -25.56 -1.07 9.17
N ALA A 32 -24.55 -1.74 8.59
CA ALA A 32 -23.93 -1.37 7.34
C ALA A 32 -24.80 -1.75 6.12
N SER A 33 -25.95 -2.37 6.32
CA SER A 33 -26.91 -2.87 5.31
C SER A 33 -27.69 -1.78 4.59
N VAL A 34 -27.49 -0.51 4.93
CA VAL A 34 -27.82 0.61 4.04
C VAL A 34 -27.05 0.50 2.72
N LEU A 35 -25.93 -0.22 2.71
CA LEU A 35 -25.18 -0.59 1.52
C LEU A 35 -25.57 -2.00 1.04
N ARG A 36 -25.89 -2.13 -0.23
CA ARG A 36 -25.91 -3.45 -0.90
C ARG A 36 -24.53 -4.11 -0.73
N SER A 37 -24.49 -5.45 -0.75
CA SER A 37 -23.19 -6.12 -0.78
C SER A 37 -22.40 -5.67 -2.01
N PHE A 38 -21.09 -5.49 -1.89
CA PHE A 38 -20.26 -5.08 -3.03
C PHE A 38 -20.41 -6.04 -4.21
N ALA A 39 -20.46 -7.35 -3.94
CA ALA A 39 -20.66 -8.38 -4.97
C ALA A 39 -21.93 -8.15 -5.80
N SER A 40 -23.00 -7.59 -5.20
CA SER A 40 -24.26 -7.30 -5.92
C SER A 40 -24.18 -6.07 -6.83
N ARG A 41 -23.08 -5.32 -6.79
CA ARG A 41 -22.80 -4.20 -7.70
C ARG A 41 -22.11 -4.65 -9.00
N LEU A 42 -21.60 -5.86 -9.01
CA LEU A 42 -20.91 -6.45 -10.15
C LEU A 42 -21.91 -7.17 -11.06
N GLU A 43 -21.67 -7.17 -12.36
CA GLU A 43 -22.48 -7.93 -13.35
C GLU A 43 -22.25 -9.45 -13.27
N GLY A 44 -21.30 -9.89 -12.46
CA GLY A 44 -20.93 -11.28 -12.20
C GLY A 44 -19.66 -11.37 -11.37
N PRO A 45 -19.16 -12.59 -11.11
CA PRO A 45 -17.89 -12.76 -10.38
C PRO A 45 -16.73 -12.02 -11.07
N LEU A 46 -15.97 -11.23 -10.29
CA LEU A 46 -14.83 -10.49 -10.82
C LEU A 46 -13.72 -11.48 -11.20
N LYS A 47 -13.27 -11.42 -12.46
CA LYS A 47 -12.24 -12.32 -12.99
C LYS A 47 -10.87 -11.67 -13.03
N PRO A 48 -9.80 -12.42 -12.75
CA PRO A 48 -8.43 -11.94 -12.91
C PRO A 48 -8.08 -11.73 -14.39
N LEU A 49 -7.14 -10.85 -14.61
CA LEU A 49 -6.33 -10.76 -15.82
C LEU A 49 -4.98 -11.42 -15.54
N ARG A 50 -4.20 -11.68 -16.60
CA ARG A 50 -2.83 -12.18 -16.43
C ARG A 50 -2.03 -11.17 -15.56
N PRO A 51 -1.42 -11.61 -14.46
CA PRO A 51 -0.68 -10.72 -13.59
C PRO A 51 0.49 -10.04 -14.31
N THR A 52 0.58 -8.74 -14.18
CA THR A 52 1.72 -7.92 -14.65
C THR A 52 2.59 -7.45 -13.50
N VAL A 53 2.11 -7.58 -12.28
CA VAL A 53 2.82 -7.22 -11.04
C VAL A 53 2.67 -8.34 -10.03
N LEU A 54 3.77 -8.77 -9.44
CA LEU A 54 3.79 -9.57 -8.22
C LEU A 54 4.11 -8.64 -7.04
N GLN A 55 3.09 -8.31 -6.24
CA GLN A 55 3.28 -7.52 -5.04
C GLN A 55 3.73 -8.41 -3.88
N MET A 56 4.80 -8.02 -3.22
CA MET A 56 5.39 -8.78 -2.12
C MET A 56 5.32 -7.95 -0.84
N ASN A 57 4.44 -8.31 0.08
CA ASN A 57 4.41 -7.74 1.42
C ASN A 57 5.43 -8.49 2.29
N ILE A 58 6.62 -7.92 2.43
CA ILE A 58 7.75 -8.59 3.07
C ILE A 58 7.82 -8.44 4.59
N GLY A 59 6.78 -7.86 5.20
CA GLY A 59 6.62 -7.86 6.65
C GLY A 59 5.91 -6.63 7.21
N LYS A 60 5.66 -6.66 8.52
CA LYS A 60 4.98 -5.60 9.27
C LYS A 60 5.90 -4.74 10.13
N LEU A 61 7.20 -5.06 10.20
CA LEU A 61 8.15 -4.25 10.97
C LEU A 61 8.28 -2.85 10.35
N CYS A 62 8.11 -1.81 11.17
CA CYS A 62 8.18 -0.42 10.74
C CYS A 62 8.70 0.44 11.90
N ASN A 63 9.44 1.52 11.60
CA ASN A 63 9.85 2.52 12.60
C ASN A 63 8.72 3.49 12.95
N GLN A 64 7.59 3.42 12.25
CA GLN A 64 6.42 4.29 12.43
C GLN A 64 5.16 3.49 12.78
N SER A 65 4.16 4.19 13.36
CA SER A 65 2.81 3.66 13.62
C SER A 65 1.77 4.66 13.13
N CYS A 66 1.66 4.82 11.80
CA CYS A 66 0.77 5.80 11.17
C CYS A 66 -0.71 5.51 11.46
N ALA A 67 -1.52 6.56 11.69
CA ALA A 67 -2.93 6.43 12.09
C ALA A 67 -3.83 5.77 11.01
N HIS A 68 -3.45 5.83 9.73
CA HIS A 68 -4.20 5.26 8.60
C HIS A 68 -3.61 3.97 8.05
N CYS A 69 -2.65 3.35 8.74
CA CYS A 69 -1.93 2.18 8.23
C CYS A 69 -2.86 0.97 8.06
N HIS A 70 -3.08 0.55 6.82
CA HIS A 70 -3.89 -0.61 6.49
C HIS A 70 -3.18 -1.93 6.81
N VAL A 71 -1.84 -1.93 6.88
CA VAL A 71 -1.03 -3.12 7.22
C VAL A 71 -1.00 -3.37 8.74
N ASP A 72 -1.33 -2.38 9.55
CA ASP A 72 -1.10 -2.38 11.00
C ASP A 72 0.37 -2.64 11.36
N ALA A 73 1.27 -2.00 10.61
CA ALA A 73 2.71 -2.10 10.82
C ALA A 73 3.19 -1.28 12.04
N GLY A 74 4.29 -1.68 12.64
CA GLY A 74 4.86 -0.97 13.79
C GLY A 74 6.18 -1.55 14.28
N PRO A 75 6.84 -0.88 15.25
CA PRO A 75 8.11 -1.36 15.82
C PRO A 75 7.97 -2.67 16.62
N ASP A 76 6.76 -3.00 17.03
CA ASP A 76 6.40 -4.22 17.78
C ASP A 76 6.20 -5.45 16.87
N ARG A 77 6.05 -5.25 15.55
CA ARG A 77 5.71 -6.30 14.58
C ARG A 77 6.98 -6.94 13.98
N LYS A 78 7.77 -7.60 14.84
CA LYS A 78 9.08 -8.17 14.44
C LYS A 78 8.98 -9.56 13.85
N ASP A 79 7.95 -10.30 14.21
CA ASP A 79 7.82 -11.73 13.86
C ASP A 79 7.24 -11.91 12.45
N GLU A 80 6.50 -10.92 11.96
CA GLU A 80 5.95 -10.96 10.61
C GLU A 80 6.96 -10.43 9.61
N GLN A 81 7.88 -11.29 9.21
CA GLN A 81 8.93 -11.02 8.20
C GLN A 81 8.97 -12.15 7.18
N MET A 82 9.03 -11.78 5.90
CA MET A 82 9.20 -12.75 4.81
C MET A 82 10.63 -13.32 4.85
N SER A 83 10.73 -14.63 4.84
CA SER A 83 12.01 -15.32 4.78
C SER A 83 12.62 -15.24 3.38
N ARG A 84 13.92 -15.50 3.29
CA ARG A 84 14.64 -15.55 2.01
C ARG A 84 14.10 -16.63 1.09
N GLU A 85 13.73 -17.78 1.64
CA GLU A 85 13.15 -18.90 0.88
C GLU A 85 11.81 -18.52 0.24
N THR A 86 10.97 -17.80 0.98
CA THR A 86 9.70 -17.29 0.45
C THR A 86 9.94 -16.25 -0.64
N MET A 87 10.91 -15.34 -0.43
CA MET A 87 11.29 -14.35 -1.47
C MET A 87 11.80 -15.04 -2.74
N GLU A 88 12.64 -16.08 -2.59
CA GLU A 88 13.14 -16.87 -3.72
C GLU A 88 11.98 -17.51 -4.50
N ALA A 89 11.03 -18.14 -3.81
CA ALA A 89 9.85 -18.74 -4.44
C ALA A 89 9.01 -17.68 -5.21
N CYS A 90 8.88 -16.46 -4.67
CA CYS A 90 8.21 -15.36 -5.37
C CYS A 90 8.96 -14.95 -6.64
N LEU A 91 10.28 -14.83 -6.59
CA LEU A 91 11.10 -14.48 -7.77
C LEU A 91 11.06 -15.59 -8.82
N ASP A 92 11.15 -16.85 -8.42
CA ASP A 92 11.05 -18.01 -9.31
C ASP A 92 9.69 -18.04 -10.02
N PHE A 93 8.61 -17.76 -9.27
CA PHE A 93 7.27 -17.68 -9.81
C PHE A 93 7.16 -16.54 -10.84
N ALA A 94 7.66 -15.35 -10.51
CA ALA A 94 7.62 -14.20 -11.41
C ALA A 94 8.37 -14.48 -12.72
N VAL A 95 9.55 -15.06 -12.64
CA VAL A 95 10.37 -15.42 -13.83
C VAL A 95 9.69 -16.53 -14.64
N LYS A 96 9.26 -17.62 -13.99
CA LYS A 96 8.61 -18.76 -14.63
C LYS A 96 7.38 -18.34 -15.45
N TYR A 97 6.58 -17.43 -14.90
CA TYR A 97 5.34 -17.00 -15.52
C TYR A 97 5.43 -15.64 -16.24
N GLN A 98 6.65 -15.12 -16.40
CA GLN A 98 6.93 -13.87 -17.13
C GLN A 98 6.15 -12.68 -16.60
N ILE A 99 6.03 -12.57 -15.28
CA ILE A 99 5.50 -11.37 -14.61
C ILE A 99 6.62 -10.32 -14.64
N PRO A 100 6.43 -9.18 -15.32
CA PRO A 100 7.56 -8.28 -15.64
C PRO A 100 8.04 -7.45 -14.44
N ALA A 101 7.25 -7.34 -13.37
CA ALA A 101 7.55 -6.44 -12.27
C ALA A 101 7.22 -7.05 -10.91
N ILE A 102 8.01 -6.68 -9.89
CA ILE A 102 7.66 -6.87 -8.49
C ILE A 102 7.39 -5.51 -7.82
N ASP A 103 6.44 -5.48 -6.87
CA ASP A 103 6.12 -4.32 -6.03
C ASP A 103 6.38 -4.69 -4.56
N ILE A 104 7.48 -4.20 -4.00
CA ILE A 104 7.90 -4.51 -2.64
C ILE A 104 7.18 -3.56 -1.67
N THR A 105 6.37 -4.13 -0.80
CA THR A 105 5.55 -3.39 0.19
C THR A 105 5.68 -4.00 1.59
N GLY A 106 5.01 -3.39 2.56
CA GLY A 106 4.97 -3.84 3.95
C GLY A 106 4.88 -2.69 4.94
N GLY A 107 5.53 -2.85 6.08
CA GLY A 107 5.74 -1.77 7.05
C GLY A 107 6.84 -0.81 6.57
N ALA A 108 8.08 -1.17 6.84
CA ALA A 108 9.28 -0.58 6.27
C ALA A 108 10.12 -1.72 5.69
N PRO A 109 9.94 -2.05 4.40
CA PRO A 109 10.63 -3.18 3.76
C PRO A 109 12.14 -3.16 3.93
N GLU A 110 12.73 -1.97 4.00
CA GLU A 110 14.16 -1.72 4.20
C GLU A 110 14.70 -2.30 5.53
N MET A 111 13.82 -2.56 6.49
CA MET A 111 14.18 -3.18 7.77
C MET A 111 14.26 -4.70 7.71
N ASN A 112 13.75 -5.35 6.66
CA ASN A 112 13.96 -6.77 6.44
C ASN A 112 15.43 -7.02 6.04
N GLU A 113 16.09 -7.97 6.71
CA GLU A 113 17.51 -8.26 6.48
C GLU A 113 17.83 -8.72 5.06
N HIS A 114 16.87 -9.30 4.36
CA HIS A 114 17.01 -9.80 3.00
C HIS A 114 16.59 -8.78 1.93
N PHE A 115 16.19 -7.57 2.32
CA PHE A 115 15.66 -6.55 1.39
C PHE A 115 16.64 -6.23 0.25
N ARG A 116 17.91 -5.95 0.57
CA ARG A 116 18.92 -5.61 -0.45
C ARG A 116 19.20 -6.78 -1.39
N TRP A 117 19.25 -7.99 -0.84
CA TRP A 117 19.39 -9.19 -1.64
C TRP A 117 18.19 -9.37 -2.59
N LEU A 118 16.96 -9.18 -2.10
CA LEU A 118 15.73 -9.27 -2.91
C LEU A 118 15.78 -8.32 -4.10
N VAL A 119 16.08 -7.04 -3.86
CA VAL A 119 16.17 -6.02 -4.92
C VAL A 119 17.22 -6.40 -5.96
N THR A 120 18.45 -6.70 -5.51
CA THR A 120 19.55 -7.03 -6.42
C THR A 120 19.24 -8.28 -7.24
N THR A 121 18.70 -9.34 -6.62
CA THR A 121 18.36 -10.59 -7.29
C THR A 121 17.22 -10.39 -8.31
N ALA A 122 16.20 -9.63 -7.96
CA ALA A 122 15.10 -9.31 -8.88
C ALA A 122 15.62 -8.61 -10.15
N VAL A 123 16.46 -7.58 -9.99
CA VAL A 123 17.06 -6.85 -11.11
C VAL A 123 17.94 -7.77 -11.96
N GLN A 124 18.78 -8.61 -11.35
CA GLN A 124 19.62 -9.59 -12.05
C GLN A 124 18.80 -10.61 -12.86
N ARG A 125 17.57 -10.92 -12.40
CA ARG A 125 16.62 -11.79 -13.11
C ARG A 125 15.80 -11.06 -14.18
N GLY A 126 16.06 -9.76 -14.42
CA GLY A 126 15.39 -8.94 -15.42
C GLY A 126 14.02 -8.40 -15.02
N LEU A 127 13.68 -8.47 -13.73
CA LEU A 127 12.43 -7.92 -13.21
C LEU A 127 12.56 -6.42 -12.94
N LYS A 128 11.52 -5.66 -13.26
CA LYS A 128 11.39 -4.27 -12.79
C LYS A 128 11.03 -4.28 -11.29
N VAL A 129 11.67 -3.43 -10.52
CA VAL A 129 11.44 -3.33 -9.08
C VAL A 129 10.76 -2.01 -8.75
N MET A 130 9.52 -2.09 -8.26
CA MET A 130 8.84 -1.00 -7.57
C MET A 130 9.01 -1.21 -6.06
N HIS A 131 9.23 -0.13 -5.34
CA HIS A 131 9.42 -0.18 -3.90
C HIS A 131 8.61 0.89 -3.19
N ARG A 132 7.72 0.46 -2.28
CA ARG A 132 6.94 1.36 -1.43
C ARG A 132 7.76 1.79 -0.23
N CYS A 133 8.62 2.78 -0.49
CA CYS A 133 9.64 3.25 0.43
C CYS A 133 9.04 4.02 1.61
N ASN A 134 9.46 3.69 2.81
CA ASN A 134 9.26 4.54 3.97
C ASN A 134 10.36 5.60 4.03
N LEU A 135 10.07 6.84 3.60
CA LEU A 135 11.06 7.92 3.50
C LEU A 135 11.89 8.12 4.77
N THR A 136 11.25 8.04 5.94
CA THR A 136 11.96 8.31 7.21
C THR A 136 13.06 7.29 7.52
N ILE A 137 13.00 6.08 6.93
CA ILE A 137 14.07 5.08 7.09
C ILE A 137 15.40 5.61 6.52
N LEU A 138 15.36 6.34 5.39
CA LEU A 138 16.57 6.82 4.71
C LEU A 138 17.43 7.75 5.58
N VAL A 139 16.82 8.39 6.56
CA VAL A 139 17.48 9.33 7.49
C VAL A 139 17.53 8.82 8.94
N SER A 140 16.88 7.70 9.25
CA SER A 140 16.71 7.22 10.62
C SER A 140 18.00 6.68 11.27
N HIS A 141 18.91 6.12 10.47
CA HIS A 141 20.13 5.48 10.96
C HIS A 141 21.19 5.41 9.86
N GLU A 142 22.48 5.45 10.24
CA GLU A 142 23.63 5.42 9.33
C GLU A 142 23.58 4.25 8.32
N ARG A 143 23.18 3.06 8.77
CA ARG A 143 23.07 1.85 7.92
C ARG A 143 22.12 1.96 6.72
N PHE A 144 21.28 3.00 6.68
CA PHE A 144 20.30 3.22 5.60
C PHE A 144 20.66 4.39 4.69
N ARG A 145 21.70 5.17 5.05
CA ARG A 145 22.06 6.40 4.30
C ARG A 145 22.52 6.16 2.88
N ASP A 146 23.01 4.97 2.58
CA ASP A 146 23.43 4.57 1.24
C ASP A 146 22.27 4.04 0.37
N LEU A 147 21.05 3.87 0.95
CA LEU A 147 19.89 3.35 0.20
C LEU A 147 19.51 4.19 -1.02
N PRO A 148 19.52 5.53 -1.01
CA PRO A 148 19.22 6.31 -2.22
C PRO A 148 20.17 5.96 -3.39
N ALA A 149 21.47 5.83 -3.14
CA ALA A 149 22.45 5.40 -4.15
C ALA A 149 22.23 3.94 -4.58
N PHE A 150 21.92 3.05 -3.63
CA PHE A 150 21.59 1.66 -3.91
C PHE A 150 20.33 1.55 -4.80
N PHE A 151 19.30 2.33 -4.55
CA PHE A 151 18.09 2.37 -5.39
C PHE A 151 18.42 2.84 -6.80
N ALA A 152 19.18 3.92 -6.93
CA ALA A 152 19.58 4.46 -8.23
C ALA A 152 20.41 3.44 -9.05
N ALA A 153 21.37 2.77 -8.40
CA ALA A 153 22.20 1.75 -9.05
C ALA A 153 21.39 0.55 -9.55
N ASN A 154 20.27 0.22 -8.90
CA ASN A 154 19.37 -0.87 -9.25
C ASN A 154 18.13 -0.40 -10.04
N LYS A 155 18.04 0.86 -10.45
CA LYS A 155 16.91 1.45 -11.19
C LYS A 155 15.56 1.16 -10.53
N VAL A 156 15.51 1.26 -9.20
CA VAL A 156 14.31 0.97 -8.42
C VAL A 156 13.32 2.12 -8.58
N HIS A 157 12.09 1.84 -8.98
CA HIS A 157 11.00 2.81 -8.98
C HIS A 157 10.53 3.04 -7.54
N ILE A 158 10.69 4.23 -7.02
CA ILE A 158 10.33 4.59 -5.64
C ILE A 158 8.92 5.16 -5.60
N ILE A 159 8.08 4.58 -4.73
CA ILE A 159 6.73 5.07 -4.43
C ILE A 159 6.67 5.36 -2.93
N SER A 160 6.39 6.59 -2.54
CA SER A 160 6.48 7.01 -1.14
C SER A 160 5.28 7.82 -0.67
N SER A 161 4.81 7.54 0.55
CA SER A 161 3.69 8.28 1.12
C SER A 161 4.14 9.62 1.69
N LEU A 162 3.57 10.71 1.17
CA LEU A 162 3.63 12.05 1.74
C LEU A 162 2.21 12.62 1.82
N PRO A 163 1.52 12.48 2.97
CA PRO A 163 0.10 12.82 3.08
C PRO A 163 -0.23 14.27 2.78
N TYR A 164 0.72 15.19 3.05
CA TYR A 164 0.54 16.61 2.71
C TYR A 164 1.89 17.34 2.64
N PHE A 165 1.91 18.48 1.98
CA PHE A 165 3.09 19.39 1.88
C PHE A 165 3.20 20.36 3.06
N SER A 166 2.71 19.99 4.24
CA SER A 166 2.88 20.75 5.48
C SER A 166 3.11 19.84 6.68
N LYS A 167 3.98 20.32 7.60
CA LYS A 167 4.33 19.62 8.83
C LYS A 167 3.11 19.21 9.64
N THR A 168 2.23 20.15 9.96
CA THR A 168 1.08 19.91 10.83
C THR A 168 0.20 18.76 10.37
N ARG A 169 -0.12 18.69 9.06
CA ARG A 169 -0.99 17.64 8.53
C ARG A 169 -0.29 16.30 8.40
N THR A 170 0.98 16.30 7.96
CA THR A 170 1.74 15.07 7.81
C THR A 170 2.07 14.44 9.17
N ASP A 171 2.55 15.24 10.11
CA ASP A 171 2.90 14.77 11.45
C ASP A 171 1.66 14.28 12.21
N HIS A 172 0.50 14.94 12.07
CA HIS A 172 -0.75 14.45 12.65
C HIS A 172 -1.13 13.04 12.17
N GLN A 173 -0.87 12.71 10.91
CA GLN A 173 -1.24 11.42 10.31
C GLN A 173 -0.17 10.34 10.50
N ARG A 174 1.10 10.71 10.55
CA ARG A 174 2.22 9.76 10.51
C ARG A 174 3.12 9.78 11.76
N GLY A 175 3.04 10.81 12.57
CA GLY A 175 3.86 11.00 13.77
C GLY A 175 4.74 12.27 13.72
N ASP A 176 5.14 12.74 14.87
CA ASP A 176 5.94 13.95 15.02
C ASP A 176 7.32 13.84 14.32
N GLY A 177 7.70 14.89 13.57
CA GLY A 177 8.97 14.97 12.86
C GLY A 177 9.00 14.23 11.51
N VAL A 178 7.96 13.46 11.19
CA VAL A 178 7.90 12.66 9.95
C VAL A 178 7.95 13.56 8.71
N PHE A 179 7.39 14.76 8.75
CA PHE A 179 7.44 15.67 7.62
C PHE A 179 8.88 16.12 7.32
N GLU A 180 9.62 16.56 8.33
CA GLU A 180 11.01 17.03 8.17
C GLU A 180 11.92 15.92 7.68
N ASP A 181 11.81 14.72 8.28
CA ASP A 181 12.56 13.54 7.85
C ASP A 181 12.20 13.13 6.40
N SER A 182 10.92 13.27 6.02
CA SER A 182 10.49 12.97 4.64
C SER A 182 11.06 13.95 3.64
N ILE A 183 11.10 15.25 3.94
CA ILE A 183 11.73 16.26 3.07
C ILE A 183 13.22 16.00 2.94
N ALA A 184 13.92 15.71 4.04
CA ALA A 184 15.35 15.37 4.00
C ALA A 184 15.62 14.12 3.14
N ALA A 185 14.80 13.09 3.26
CA ALA A 185 14.90 11.88 2.46
C ALA A 185 14.63 12.12 0.96
N LEU A 186 13.64 12.99 0.64
CA LEU A 186 13.36 13.39 -0.75
C LEU A 186 14.52 14.12 -1.38
N HIS A 187 15.22 14.98 -0.64
CA HIS A 187 16.47 15.60 -1.11
C HIS A 187 17.54 14.56 -1.46
N LEU A 188 17.77 13.58 -0.58
CA LEU A 188 18.71 12.49 -0.85
C LEU A 188 18.36 11.71 -2.12
N LEU A 189 17.08 11.48 -2.40
CA LEU A 189 16.61 10.84 -3.62
C LEU A 189 16.81 11.77 -4.85
N ASN A 190 16.46 13.07 -4.73
CA ASN A 190 16.66 14.03 -5.83
C ASN A 190 18.15 14.21 -6.17
N GLU A 191 19.07 14.12 -5.19
CA GLU A 191 20.52 14.12 -5.42
C GLU A 191 20.99 12.94 -6.27
N GLN A 192 20.28 11.79 -6.19
CA GLN A 192 20.52 10.61 -7.03
C GLN A 192 19.82 10.67 -8.40
N GLY A 193 19.12 11.77 -8.72
CA GLY A 193 18.44 11.97 -10.00
C GLY A 193 16.96 11.59 -10.03
N TYR A 194 16.39 11.13 -8.91
CA TYR A 194 14.96 10.81 -8.79
C TYR A 194 14.06 12.03 -8.95
N GLY A 195 12.84 11.82 -9.47
CA GLY A 195 11.81 12.87 -9.58
C GLY A 195 12.06 13.89 -10.68
N ARG A 196 12.91 13.60 -11.66
CA ARG A 196 13.31 14.51 -12.75
C ARG A 196 12.91 14.01 -14.15
N GLY A 197 11.90 13.15 -14.22
CA GLY A 197 11.42 12.59 -15.50
C GLY A 197 12.33 11.51 -16.10
N ASN A 198 13.26 10.96 -15.32
CA ASN A 198 14.12 9.86 -15.77
C ASN A 198 13.42 8.52 -15.49
N ALA A 199 13.12 7.77 -16.54
CA ALA A 199 12.42 6.47 -16.42
C ALA A 199 13.17 5.42 -15.58
N ASP A 200 14.48 5.54 -15.41
CA ASP A 200 15.29 4.65 -14.58
C ASP A 200 15.36 5.10 -13.12
N GLN A 201 14.84 6.30 -12.79
CA GLN A 201 14.89 6.92 -11.46
C GLN A 201 13.56 7.61 -11.14
N THR A 202 12.45 6.87 -11.29
CA THR A 202 11.11 7.37 -11.04
C THR A 202 10.84 7.48 -9.54
N LEU A 203 10.32 8.64 -9.12
CA LEU A 203 9.86 8.92 -7.76
C LEU A 203 8.42 9.39 -7.79
N ASP A 204 7.51 8.56 -7.28
CA ASP A 204 6.11 8.92 -7.15
C ASP A 204 5.74 9.11 -5.68
N LEU A 205 4.86 10.07 -5.43
CA LEU A 205 4.31 10.29 -4.10
C LEU A 205 2.90 9.76 -3.98
N VAL A 206 2.52 9.36 -2.78
CA VAL A 206 1.18 8.89 -2.44
C VAL A 206 0.53 9.86 -1.45
N TYR A 207 -0.65 10.33 -1.81
CA TYR A 207 -1.54 11.11 -0.96
C TYR A 207 -2.70 10.25 -0.47
N ASN A 208 -2.98 10.31 0.83
CA ASN A 208 -4.19 9.79 1.44
C ASN A 208 -4.89 10.92 2.23
N PRO A 209 -6.23 11.06 2.16
CA PRO A 209 -6.97 11.99 3.01
C PRO A 209 -6.70 11.77 4.49
N SER A 210 -6.64 12.85 5.28
CA SER A 210 -6.40 12.78 6.72
C SER A 210 -7.67 12.51 7.55
N GLY A 211 -8.77 12.13 6.93
CA GLY A 211 -10.06 11.90 7.60
C GLY A 211 -11.02 11.03 6.79
N ALA A 212 -12.27 10.96 7.26
CA ALA A 212 -13.35 10.16 6.68
C ALA A 212 -14.02 10.88 5.50
N PHE A 213 -13.25 11.16 4.44
CA PHE A 213 -13.75 11.78 3.22
C PHE A 213 -12.97 11.27 2.00
N LEU A 214 -13.59 11.37 0.83
CA LEU A 214 -12.95 11.03 -0.44
C LEU A 214 -11.93 12.09 -0.86
N PRO A 215 -10.83 11.71 -1.52
CA PRO A 215 -9.88 12.66 -2.07
C PRO A 215 -10.51 13.50 -3.20
N GLY A 216 -9.91 14.66 -3.46
CA GLY A 216 -10.19 15.44 -4.68
C GLY A 216 -9.48 14.87 -5.90
N SER A 217 -9.63 15.54 -7.06
CA SER A 217 -8.99 15.16 -8.32
C SER A 217 -7.47 15.00 -8.18
N GLN A 218 -6.94 13.89 -8.66
CA GLN A 218 -5.51 13.58 -8.63
C GLN A 218 -4.69 14.65 -9.39
N SER A 219 -5.14 15.04 -10.57
CA SER A 219 -4.41 16.02 -11.40
C SER A 219 -4.31 17.40 -10.73
N ALA A 220 -5.39 17.85 -10.07
CA ALA A 220 -5.37 19.10 -9.32
C ALA A 220 -4.47 19.04 -8.09
N LEU A 221 -4.52 17.92 -7.34
CA LEU A 221 -3.65 17.68 -6.19
C LEU A 221 -2.17 17.57 -6.61
N GLU A 222 -1.86 16.86 -7.68
CA GLU A 222 -0.50 16.73 -8.20
C GLU A 222 0.09 18.09 -8.56
N THR A 223 -0.67 18.91 -9.29
CA THR A 223 -0.26 20.27 -9.65
C THR A 223 0.09 21.10 -8.41
N GLU A 224 -0.77 21.04 -7.39
CA GLU A 224 -0.55 21.79 -6.15
C GLU A 224 0.63 21.22 -5.34
N PHE A 225 0.77 19.90 -5.24
CA PHE A 225 1.91 19.27 -4.56
C PHE A 225 3.23 19.65 -5.23
N LYS A 226 3.34 19.54 -6.56
CA LYS A 226 4.52 19.94 -7.35
C LYS A 226 4.88 21.40 -7.07
N ARG A 227 3.88 22.29 -7.15
CA ARG A 227 4.07 23.73 -6.90
C ARG A 227 4.56 24.02 -5.47
N GLN A 228 3.95 23.41 -4.45
CA GLN A 228 4.26 23.66 -3.06
C GLN A 228 5.61 23.07 -2.64
N LEU A 229 5.87 21.80 -3.02
CA LEU A 229 7.12 21.12 -2.69
C LEU A 229 8.32 21.79 -3.37
N LYS A 230 8.20 22.13 -4.65
CA LYS A 230 9.26 22.85 -5.37
C LYS A 230 9.54 24.21 -4.76
N ARG A 231 8.50 25.05 -4.57
CA ARG A 231 8.67 26.43 -4.10
C ARG A 231 9.21 26.51 -2.67
N ARG A 232 8.76 25.62 -1.77
CA ARG A 232 9.05 25.72 -0.33
C ARG A 232 10.27 24.91 0.09
N PHE A 233 10.53 23.82 -0.60
CA PHE A 233 11.53 22.85 -0.17
C PHE A 233 12.48 22.43 -1.30
N ASP A 234 12.35 22.95 -2.52
CA ASP A 234 13.12 22.54 -3.70
C ASP A 234 13.14 21.03 -3.95
N VAL A 235 11.99 20.37 -3.73
CA VAL A 235 11.80 18.95 -3.94
C VAL A 235 11.05 18.70 -5.26
N ASP A 236 11.56 17.78 -6.06
CA ASP A 236 10.97 17.29 -7.30
C ASP A 236 10.45 15.86 -7.13
N PHE A 237 9.36 15.52 -7.83
CA PHE A 237 8.81 14.16 -7.97
C PHE A 237 8.06 14.01 -9.29
N ASP A 238 7.84 12.77 -9.75
CA ASP A 238 7.28 12.53 -11.08
C ASP A 238 5.74 12.55 -11.06
N HIS A 239 5.08 11.71 -10.27
CA HIS A 239 3.61 11.63 -10.21
C HIS A 239 3.10 11.60 -8.77
N LEU A 240 1.84 12.02 -8.57
CA LEU A 240 1.11 11.89 -7.32
C LEU A 240 0.01 10.84 -7.48
N PHE A 241 0.07 9.77 -6.71
CA PHE A 241 -1.01 8.80 -6.61
C PHE A 241 -1.95 9.19 -5.47
N VAL A 242 -3.21 9.35 -5.78
CA VAL A 242 -4.25 9.72 -4.82
C VAL A 242 -5.02 8.46 -4.43
N ILE A 243 -4.93 8.07 -3.17
CA ILE A 243 -5.50 6.81 -2.68
C ILE A 243 -6.57 7.08 -1.63
N THR A 244 -7.75 6.52 -1.84
CA THR A 244 -8.84 6.48 -0.84
C THR A 244 -8.44 5.60 0.34
N ASN A 245 -8.70 6.05 1.56
CA ASN A 245 -8.48 5.19 2.73
C ASN A 245 -9.51 4.06 2.76
N LEU A 246 -9.05 2.83 2.83
CA LEU A 246 -9.94 1.69 2.99
C LEU A 246 -10.37 1.51 4.44
N PRO A 247 -11.63 1.13 4.71
CA PRO A 247 -12.18 0.97 6.05
C PRO A 247 -11.68 -0.33 6.71
N ILE A 248 -10.36 -0.49 6.85
CA ILE A 248 -9.69 -1.66 7.45
C ILE A 248 -8.61 -1.21 8.44
N ALA A 249 -8.19 -2.11 9.29
CA ALA A 249 -7.12 -1.95 10.25
C ALA A 249 -7.24 -0.62 11.07
N ARG A 250 -6.15 0.16 11.18
CA ARG A 250 -6.17 1.39 12.01
C ARG A 250 -7.12 2.47 11.50
N PHE A 251 -7.40 2.52 10.21
CA PHE A 251 -8.39 3.46 9.69
C PHE A 251 -9.81 3.04 10.06
N LEU A 252 -10.11 1.74 10.11
CA LEU A 252 -11.38 1.24 10.63
C LEU A 252 -11.55 1.59 12.11
N ASP A 253 -10.50 1.41 12.92
CA ASP A 253 -10.50 1.81 14.33
C ASP A 253 -10.80 3.31 14.50
N TYR A 254 -10.14 4.15 13.70
CA TYR A 254 -10.43 5.59 13.64
C TYR A 254 -11.89 5.88 13.27
N LEU A 255 -12.43 5.24 12.24
CA LEU A 255 -13.81 5.43 11.80
C LEU A 255 -14.83 5.08 12.91
N ILE A 256 -14.60 3.98 13.62
CA ILE A 256 -15.47 3.55 14.71
C ILE A 256 -15.35 4.50 15.89
N SER A 257 -14.13 4.79 16.34
CA SER A 257 -13.88 5.64 17.52
C SER A 257 -14.35 7.08 17.34
N SER A 258 -14.33 7.60 16.10
CA SER A 258 -14.82 8.93 15.75
C SER A 258 -16.32 8.97 15.40
N GLY A 259 -17.01 7.83 15.39
CA GLY A 259 -18.42 7.74 14.99
C GLY A 259 -18.70 7.95 13.51
N ASN A 260 -17.66 7.94 12.66
CA ASN A 260 -17.77 8.24 11.22
C ASN A 260 -17.95 6.99 10.34
N TYR A 261 -17.96 5.79 10.93
CA TYR A 261 -17.95 4.53 10.16
C TYR A 261 -19.14 4.42 9.19
N LEU A 262 -20.36 4.60 9.68
CA LEU A 262 -21.56 4.44 8.83
C LEU A 262 -21.61 5.49 7.73
N SER A 263 -21.39 6.75 8.05
CA SER A 263 -21.42 7.84 7.07
C SER A 263 -20.33 7.69 6.01
N TYR A 264 -19.15 7.18 6.39
CA TYR A 264 -18.08 6.91 5.43
C TYR A 264 -18.43 5.74 4.50
N MET A 265 -18.98 4.65 5.02
CA MET A 265 -19.43 3.52 4.22
C MET A 265 -20.55 3.91 3.26
N GLU A 266 -21.51 4.73 3.71
CA GLU A 266 -22.58 5.28 2.88
C GLU A 266 -22.01 6.14 1.73
N GLU A 267 -21.04 6.99 2.01
CA GLU A 267 -20.38 7.82 1.00
C GLU A 267 -19.63 6.97 -0.03
N LEU A 268 -18.89 5.95 0.38
CA LEU A 268 -18.24 5.00 -0.53
C LEU A 268 -19.25 4.31 -1.44
N GLY A 269 -20.38 3.85 -0.88
CA GLY A 269 -21.42 3.17 -1.65
C GLY A 269 -22.22 4.08 -2.56
N ARG A 270 -22.47 5.34 -2.13
CA ARG A 270 -23.17 6.36 -2.92
C ARG A 270 -22.34 6.78 -4.15
N THR A 271 -21.03 6.84 -3.97
CA THR A 271 -20.08 7.25 -5.02
C THR A 271 -19.49 6.08 -5.80
N PHE A 272 -20.04 4.87 -5.65
CA PHE A 272 -19.63 3.71 -6.44
C PHE A 272 -19.67 4.02 -7.94
N ASN A 273 -18.55 3.76 -8.61
CA ASN A 273 -18.37 4.00 -10.04
C ASN A 273 -18.00 2.70 -10.76
N SER A 274 -18.93 2.18 -11.57
CA SER A 274 -18.70 0.94 -12.32
C SER A 274 -17.61 1.06 -13.38
N ALA A 275 -17.31 2.27 -13.88
CA ALA A 275 -16.24 2.49 -14.87
C ALA A 275 -14.84 2.12 -14.32
N THR A 276 -14.69 2.07 -13.00
CA THR A 276 -13.41 1.72 -12.36
C THR A 276 -13.12 0.21 -12.33
N ILE A 277 -14.15 -0.64 -12.55
CA ILE A 277 -14.05 -2.10 -12.36
C ILE A 277 -12.95 -2.71 -13.25
N ASP A 278 -12.83 -2.27 -14.49
CA ASP A 278 -11.84 -2.82 -15.42
C ASP A 278 -10.39 -2.46 -15.05
N GLY A 279 -10.18 -1.35 -14.38
CA GLY A 279 -8.87 -0.86 -13.94
C GLY A 279 -8.48 -1.29 -12.51
N LEU A 280 -9.29 -2.10 -11.81
CA LEU A 280 -8.96 -2.54 -10.45
C LEU A 280 -7.67 -3.36 -10.42
N MET A 281 -6.73 -2.96 -9.55
CA MET A 281 -5.42 -3.61 -9.43
C MET A 281 -5.50 -5.11 -9.12
N CYS A 282 -6.49 -5.54 -8.33
CA CYS A 282 -6.68 -6.96 -7.98
C CYS A 282 -6.91 -7.86 -9.21
N ARG A 283 -7.20 -7.31 -10.38
CA ARG A 283 -7.33 -8.07 -11.61
C ARG A 283 -6.00 -8.41 -12.27
N TYR A 284 -4.99 -7.55 -12.13
CA TYR A 284 -3.67 -7.70 -12.80
C TYR A 284 -2.47 -7.70 -11.85
N THR A 285 -2.70 -7.61 -10.55
CA THR A 285 -1.70 -7.75 -9.49
C THR A 285 -1.99 -9.03 -8.72
N LEU A 286 -0.94 -9.76 -8.33
CA LEU A 286 -1.02 -10.85 -7.38
C LEU A 286 -0.26 -10.44 -6.13
N SER A 287 -0.87 -10.51 -4.95
CA SER A 287 -0.25 -10.12 -3.69
C SER A 287 0.19 -11.34 -2.89
N VAL A 288 1.43 -11.34 -2.39
CA VAL A 288 2.00 -12.41 -1.58
C VAL A 288 2.39 -11.86 -0.23
N GLY A 289 1.85 -12.46 0.83
CA GLY A 289 2.17 -12.12 2.21
C GLY A 289 3.49 -12.73 2.67
N TRP A 290 3.96 -12.29 3.84
CA TRP A 290 5.24 -12.73 4.41
C TRP A 290 5.34 -14.24 4.71
N THR A 291 4.23 -14.94 4.78
CA THR A 291 4.18 -16.42 4.91
C THR A 291 4.18 -17.16 3.58
N GLY A 292 4.17 -16.46 2.45
CA GLY A 292 4.02 -17.03 1.12
C GLY A 292 2.57 -17.27 0.69
N ARG A 293 1.57 -16.93 1.54
CA ARG A 293 0.15 -17.01 1.16
C ARG A 293 -0.20 -15.94 0.14
N VAL A 294 -1.08 -16.30 -0.80
CA VAL A 294 -1.44 -15.49 -1.95
C VAL A 294 -2.84 -14.89 -1.77
N TYR A 295 -2.96 -13.62 -2.16
CA TYR A 295 -4.16 -12.81 -2.06
C TYR A 295 -4.38 -12.05 -3.37
N ASP A 296 -5.60 -11.61 -3.63
CA ASP A 296 -5.89 -10.80 -4.82
C ASP A 296 -5.38 -9.36 -4.72
N CYS A 297 -5.21 -8.86 -3.50
CA CYS A 297 -4.56 -7.57 -3.21
C CYS A 297 -4.06 -7.55 -1.74
N ASP A 298 -3.24 -6.55 -1.40
CA ASP A 298 -2.73 -6.37 -0.04
C ASP A 298 -3.82 -5.99 0.98
N PHE A 299 -4.93 -5.40 0.55
CA PHE A 299 -6.08 -5.16 1.43
C PHE A 299 -6.78 -6.46 1.83
N ASN A 300 -6.98 -7.38 0.89
CA ASN A 300 -7.48 -8.73 1.17
C ASN A 300 -6.53 -9.47 2.12
N GLN A 301 -5.21 -9.28 1.97
CA GLN A 301 -4.23 -9.85 2.89
C GLN A 301 -4.46 -9.39 4.32
N MET A 302 -4.76 -8.12 4.54
CA MET A 302 -4.96 -7.56 5.89
C MET A 302 -6.27 -8.04 6.54
N LEU A 303 -7.20 -8.54 5.74
CA LEU A 303 -8.46 -9.17 6.16
C LEU A 303 -8.40 -10.71 6.15
N ASP A 304 -7.23 -11.28 5.86
CA ASP A 304 -7.01 -12.73 5.70
C ASP A 304 -7.93 -13.40 4.66
N LEU A 305 -8.34 -12.64 3.64
CA LEU A 305 -9.12 -13.10 2.50
C LEU A 305 -8.17 -13.62 1.41
N THR A 306 -7.79 -14.89 1.51
CA THR A 306 -6.90 -15.53 0.52
C THR A 306 -7.57 -15.62 -0.85
N SER A 307 -6.75 -15.69 -1.91
CA SER A 307 -7.24 -16.00 -3.25
C SER A 307 -8.05 -17.31 -3.27
N ASP A 308 -9.11 -17.34 -4.08
CA ASP A 308 -10.05 -18.47 -4.20
C ASP A 308 -9.40 -19.64 -4.96
N VAL A 309 -8.47 -20.31 -4.28
CA VAL A 309 -7.74 -21.50 -4.76
C VAL A 309 -7.56 -22.48 -3.61
N THR A 310 -7.41 -23.77 -3.94
CA THR A 310 -7.35 -24.84 -2.93
C THR A 310 -6.14 -24.71 -1.98
N ASP A 311 -4.98 -24.37 -2.52
CA ASP A 311 -3.75 -24.19 -1.76
C ASP A 311 -3.11 -22.83 -2.11
N PRO A 312 -3.41 -21.77 -1.32
CA PRO A 312 -3.03 -20.41 -1.66
C PRO A 312 -1.58 -20.08 -1.25
N TYR A 313 -0.61 -20.95 -1.50
CA TYR A 313 0.80 -20.67 -1.27
C TYR A 313 1.55 -20.56 -2.60
N ILE A 314 2.38 -19.52 -2.75
CA ILE A 314 3.06 -19.17 -4.00
C ILE A 314 3.86 -20.33 -4.61
N GLN A 315 4.50 -21.15 -3.78
CA GLN A 315 5.29 -22.31 -4.23
C GLN A 315 4.44 -23.45 -4.82
N ASN A 316 3.15 -23.48 -4.51
CA ASN A 316 2.23 -24.57 -4.90
C ASN A 316 1.27 -24.15 -6.02
N LEU A 317 1.35 -22.89 -6.45
CA LEU A 317 0.44 -22.36 -7.47
C LEU A 317 1.02 -22.44 -8.88
N ASP A 318 0.11 -22.56 -9.83
CA ASP A 318 0.37 -22.36 -11.24
C ASP A 318 -0.53 -21.28 -11.85
N MET A 319 -0.18 -20.86 -13.06
CA MET A 319 -0.90 -19.80 -13.74
C MET A 319 -2.32 -20.23 -14.18
N GLU A 320 -2.53 -21.49 -14.49
CA GLU A 320 -3.83 -22.02 -14.91
C GLU A 320 -4.83 -21.91 -13.74
N THR A 321 -4.45 -22.40 -12.57
CA THR A 321 -5.23 -22.29 -11.33
C THR A 321 -5.52 -20.81 -10.99
N LEU A 322 -4.53 -19.96 -11.12
CA LEU A 322 -4.70 -18.52 -10.83
C LEU A 322 -5.64 -17.82 -11.82
N MET A 323 -5.63 -18.21 -13.09
CA MET A 323 -6.51 -17.62 -14.10
C MET A 323 -7.94 -18.15 -14.02
N ALA A 324 -8.15 -19.34 -13.45
CA ALA A 324 -9.46 -19.95 -13.26
C ALA A 324 -10.24 -19.41 -12.04
N ARG A 325 -9.53 -18.76 -11.07
CA ARG A 325 -10.13 -18.28 -9.83
C ARG A 325 -11.09 -17.11 -10.02
N HIS A 326 -11.91 -16.85 -9.03
CA HIS A 326 -12.62 -15.58 -8.89
C HIS A 326 -11.90 -14.69 -7.87
N ILE A 327 -11.89 -13.38 -8.14
CA ILE A 327 -11.32 -12.42 -7.21
C ILE A 327 -12.25 -12.31 -6.00
N VAL A 328 -11.69 -12.47 -4.81
CA VAL A 328 -12.42 -12.38 -3.55
C VAL A 328 -12.72 -10.93 -3.24
N VAL A 329 -14.01 -10.59 -3.15
CA VAL A 329 -14.49 -9.24 -2.89
C VAL A 329 -15.28 -9.17 -1.58
N ASN A 330 -15.23 -8.00 -0.91
CA ASN A 330 -16.02 -7.72 0.28
C ASN A 330 -16.32 -6.21 0.34
N GLN A 331 -17.01 -5.73 1.38
CA GLN A 331 -17.46 -4.34 1.53
C GLN A 331 -16.32 -3.31 1.47
N HIS A 332 -15.10 -3.65 1.88
CA HIS A 332 -13.94 -2.75 1.75
C HIS A 332 -13.61 -2.40 0.29
N CYS A 333 -14.00 -3.24 -0.69
CA CYS A 333 -13.76 -2.98 -2.11
C CYS A 333 -14.47 -1.72 -2.64
N TYR A 334 -15.48 -1.21 -1.92
CA TYR A 334 -16.07 0.10 -2.22
C TYR A 334 -15.02 1.23 -2.19
N GLY A 335 -13.98 1.14 -1.35
CA GLY A 335 -12.89 2.12 -1.32
C GLY A 335 -12.09 2.20 -2.62
N CYS A 336 -11.98 1.09 -3.36
CA CYS A 336 -11.29 1.06 -4.65
C CYS A 336 -12.17 1.59 -5.82
N THR A 337 -13.51 1.65 -5.64
CA THR A 337 -14.46 1.99 -6.71
C THR A 337 -15.21 3.29 -6.47
N ALA A 338 -14.97 3.98 -5.36
CA ALA A 338 -15.62 5.25 -5.04
C ALA A 338 -15.05 6.41 -5.89
N GLY A 339 -15.91 7.25 -6.42
CA GLY A 339 -15.53 8.44 -7.21
C GLY A 339 -14.76 8.08 -8.49
N ALA A 340 -13.56 8.60 -8.65
CA ALA A 340 -12.67 8.27 -9.78
C ALA A 340 -11.99 6.90 -9.61
N GLY A 341 -12.28 6.19 -8.52
CA GLY A 341 -11.62 4.96 -8.14
C GLY A 341 -10.25 5.19 -7.53
N SER A 342 -9.72 4.15 -6.93
CA SER A 342 -8.42 4.22 -6.26
C SER A 342 -7.71 2.87 -6.35
N SER A 343 -6.53 2.88 -6.93
CA SER A 343 -5.61 1.73 -6.91
C SER A 343 -4.29 2.13 -6.26
N CYS A 344 -3.38 1.17 -6.09
CA CYS A 344 -2.01 1.46 -5.67
C CYS A 344 -1.24 2.38 -6.63
N GLY A 345 -1.76 2.64 -7.82
CA GLY A 345 -1.26 3.59 -8.82
C GLY A 345 -2.11 4.88 -8.95
N GLY A 346 -3.00 5.16 -7.99
CA GLY A 346 -3.85 6.35 -7.97
C GLY A 346 -5.22 6.16 -8.62
N GLU A 347 -5.80 7.24 -9.18
CA GLU A 347 -7.09 7.25 -9.87
C GLU A 347 -7.15 6.24 -11.00
N ILE A 348 -8.35 5.65 -11.21
CA ILE A 348 -8.59 4.60 -12.21
C ILE A 348 -9.38 5.13 -13.41
N ALA A 349 -10.37 6.04 -13.21
CA ALA A 349 -11.29 6.52 -14.25
C ALA A 349 -11.51 8.03 -14.16
#